data_d6c399b730d0faa05112a7094f56ba0f
#
_entry.id   d6c399b730d0faa05112a7094f56ba0f
#
_cell.length_a   1.000
_cell.length_b   1.000
_cell.length_c   1.000
_cell.angle_alpha   90.00
_cell.angle_beta   90.00
_cell.angle_gamma   90.00
#
_symmetry.space_group_name_H-M   'P 1'
#
loop_
_entity.id
_entity.type
_entity.pdbx_description
1 polymer ?
#
loop_
_entity_poly.entity_id
_entity_poly.type
_entity_poly.pdbx_seq_one_letter_code
_entity_poly.pdbx_strand_id
1 'polypeptide(L)'
;MREWFKLSHPEGSGFFYAPTGGKMNRVNTKTMIRTRDMTKIGMLSVIGFILMYFQLPLSFVAPPFMKLDISDLPVLMGAFTMGPVFGIIIAALKNILALIFKGTMTAGVGELSNFIISSTFAFVASYIYRNHRTYKGAIIALTAGVISMTILAMASNYLVVFPLYAKVMPMDAIIAMGSAITPKITGLFTMMIYSVLPFNLIKGFTTSAVMMLVYKKISPLFKN
;
A
#
# COMPACT_ATOMS: atom_id res chain seq x y z
N MET A 1 -43.77 14.32 -50.46
CA MET A 1 -43.09 13.06 -50.72
C MET A 1 -42.22 12.78 -49.53
N ARG A 2 -42.51 11.72 -48.80
CA ARG A 2 -41.88 11.37 -47.51
C ARG A 2 -40.77 10.37 -47.78
N GLU A 3 -39.57 10.72 -47.46
CA GLU A 3 -38.51 9.72 -47.37
C GLU A 3 -38.22 9.36 -45.90
N TRP A 4 -38.46 8.12 -45.57
CA TRP A 4 -38.16 7.52 -44.29
C TRP A 4 -36.69 7.03 -44.27
N PHE A 5 -35.86 7.68 -43.47
CA PHE A 5 -34.51 7.19 -43.24
C PHE A 5 -34.56 6.14 -42.13
N LYS A 6 -34.36 4.89 -42.52
CA LYS A 6 -34.18 3.76 -41.58
C LYS A 6 -32.79 3.83 -40.95
N LEU A 7 -32.73 4.22 -39.69
CA LEU A 7 -31.52 3.98 -38.87
C LEU A 7 -31.67 2.64 -38.17
N SER A 8 -30.79 1.72 -38.51
CA SER A 8 -30.58 0.45 -37.83
C SER A 8 -30.02 0.72 -36.42
N HIS A 9 -30.67 0.19 -35.40
CA HIS A 9 -30.25 0.25 -34.02
C HIS A 9 -29.18 -0.79 -33.72
N PRO A 10 -28.09 -0.44 -32.99
CA PRO A 10 -27.49 -1.36 -32.08
C PRO A 10 -28.09 -1.19 -30.68
N GLU A 11 -28.35 -2.31 -30.04
CA GLU A 11 -28.98 -2.47 -28.75
C GLU A 11 -28.21 -1.75 -27.62
N GLY A 12 -28.96 -1.14 -26.70
CA GLY A 12 -28.44 -0.73 -25.38
C GLY A 12 -28.37 0.75 -25.12
N SER A 13 -29.44 1.51 -25.32
CA SER A 13 -29.50 2.91 -24.87
C SER A 13 -30.73 3.16 -24.02
N GLY A 14 -30.50 3.46 -22.74
CA GLY A 14 -31.48 4.06 -21.87
C GLY A 14 -31.95 5.40 -22.44
N PHE A 15 -33.26 5.66 -22.37
CA PHE A 15 -33.89 6.87 -22.80
C PHE A 15 -33.28 8.11 -22.10
N PHE A 16 -32.65 8.99 -22.87
CA PHE A 16 -32.33 10.34 -22.42
C PHE A 16 -33.33 11.33 -23.06
N TYR A 17 -34.16 11.94 -22.23
CA TYR A 17 -34.89 13.14 -22.59
C TYR A 17 -33.90 14.32 -22.65
N ALA A 18 -33.76 14.95 -23.80
CA ALA A 18 -32.97 16.16 -23.94
C ALA A 18 -33.90 17.38 -23.81
N PRO A 19 -33.73 18.26 -22.82
CA PRO A 19 -34.33 19.56 -22.83
C PRO A 19 -33.58 20.49 -23.79
N THR A 20 -34.28 21.11 -24.69
CA THR A 20 -33.81 22.13 -25.63
C THR A 20 -33.21 23.32 -24.89
N GLY A 21 -31.96 23.68 -25.18
CA GLY A 21 -31.44 25.04 -24.97
C GLY A 21 -30.56 25.32 -23.75
N GLY A 22 -30.04 24.32 -23.06
CA GLY A 22 -29.06 24.53 -21.96
C GLY A 22 -27.65 24.07 -22.36
N LYS A 23 -26.62 24.90 -22.14
CA LYS A 23 -25.22 24.45 -22.17
C LYS A 23 -25.09 23.26 -21.24
N MET A 24 -24.91 22.05 -21.80
CA MET A 24 -24.58 20.86 -21.00
C MET A 24 -23.28 21.11 -20.27
N ASN A 25 -23.38 21.45 -18.99
CA ASN A 25 -22.26 21.30 -18.08
C ASN A 25 -21.86 19.81 -18.16
N ARG A 26 -20.72 19.53 -18.75
CA ARG A 26 -20.09 18.20 -18.64
C ARG A 26 -19.87 17.94 -17.16
N VAL A 27 -20.81 17.26 -16.55
CA VAL A 27 -20.61 16.70 -15.22
C VAL A 27 -19.35 15.85 -15.34
N ASN A 28 -18.33 16.24 -14.60
CA ASN A 28 -17.01 15.62 -14.62
C ASN A 28 -17.14 14.21 -14.00
N THR A 29 -17.50 13.22 -14.83
CA THR A 29 -17.69 11.81 -14.44
C THR A 29 -16.38 11.10 -14.04
N LYS A 30 -15.36 11.86 -13.63
CA LYS A 30 -14.04 11.35 -13.31
C LYS A 30 -13.90 10.64 -11.95
N THR A 31 -14.97 10.47 -11.18
CA THR A 31 -14.86 9.95 -9.81
C THR A 31 -15.87 8.84 -9.45
N MET A 32 -16.48 8.19 -10.42
CA MET A 32 -17.27 7.00 -10.10
C MET A 32 -16.33 5.79 -10.03
N ILE A 33 -16.01 5.34 -8.81
CA ILE A 33 -15.37 4.05 -8.59
C ILE A 33 -16.32 2.99 -9.17
N ARG A 34 -15.86 2.28 -10.20
CA ARG A 34 -16.67 1.23 -10.83
C ARG A 34 -16.82 0.07 -9.86
N THR A 35 -17.95 -0.62 -9.86
CA THR A 35 -18.17 -1.84 -9.04
C THR A 35 -17.02 -2.86 -9.19
N ARG A 36 -16.49 -3.01 -10.41
CA ARG A 36 -15.31 -3.84 -10.70
C ARG A 36 -14.06 -3.42 -9.91
N ASP A 37 -13.86 -2.12 -9.68
CA ASP A 37 -12.71 -1.62 -8.92
C ASP A 37 -12.91 -1.87 -7.43
N MET A 38 -14.12 -1.72 -6.92
CA MET A 38 -14.48 -2.07 -5.53
C MET A 38 -14.21 -3.55 -5.23
N THR A 39 -14.60 -4.44 -6.15
CA THR A 39 -14.33 -5.89 -6.02
C THR A 39 -12.83 -6.17 -5.96
N LYS A 40 -12.03 -5.54 -6.83
CA LYS A 40 -10.56 -5.70 -6.83
C LYS A 40 -9.95 -5.20 -5.52
N ILE A 41 -10.39 -4.03 -5.02
CA ILE A 41 -9.93 -3.48 -3.75
C ILE A 41 -10.24 -4.47 -2.61
N GLY A 42 -11.48 -4.94 -2.52
CA GLY A 42 -11.88 -5.89 -1.48
C GLY A 42 -11.05 -7.17 -1.51
N MET A 43 -10.89 -7.80 -2.69
CA MET A 43 -10.10 -9.02 -2.86
C MET A 43 -8.63 -8.81 -2.47
N LEU A 44 -7.99 -7.75 -2.97
CA LEU A 44 -6.58 -7.46 -2.66
C LEU A 44 -6.37 -7.13 -1.19
N SER A 45 -7.33 -6.45 -0.55
CA SER A 45 -7.28 -6.15 0.88
C SER A 45 -7.36 -7.42 1.73
N VAL A 46 -8.26 -8.34 1.38
CA VAL A 46 -8.39 -9.64 2.07
C VAL A 46 -7.14 -10.50 1.86
N ILE A 47 -6.60 -10.56 0.64
CA ILE A 47 -5.34 -11.29 0.37
C ILE A 47 -4.20 -10.66 1.19
N GLY A 48 -4.09 -9.32 1.23
CA GLY A 48 -3.11 -8.61 2.05
C GLY A 48 -3.26 -8.94 3.54
N PHE A 49 -4.48 -8.94 4.06
CA PHE A 49 -4.78 -9.34 5.41
C PHE A 49 -4.37 -10.78 5.72
N ILE A 50 -4.69 -11.74 4.84
CA ILE A 50 -4.29 -13.14 5.01
C ILE A 50 -2.76 -13.27 5.05
N LEU A 51 -2.04 -12.55 4.19
CA LEU A 51 -0.58 -12.55 4.17
C LEU A 51 0.04 -11.96 5.45
N MET A 52 -0.69 -11.12 6.20
CA MET A 52 -0.25 -10.64 7.53
C MET A 52 -0.25 -11.73 8.63
N TYR A 53 -0.80 -12.90 8.39
CA TYR A 53 -0.65 -14.04 9.30
C TYR A 53 0.69 -14.76 9.11
N PHE A 54 1.27 -14.70 7.91
CA PHE A 54 2.57 -15.30 7.60
C PHE A 54 3.69 -14.30 7.90
N GLN A 55 3.90 -14.04 9.20
CA GLN A 55 4.91 -13.11 9.68
C GLN A 55 6.15 -13.86 10.14
N LEU A 56 7.31 -13.40 9.69
CA LEU A 56 8.62 -13.92 10.07
C LEU A 56 9.31 -12.90 11.00
N PRO A 57 9.64 -13.29 12.26
CA PRO A 57 10.45 -12.44 13.11
C PRO A 57 11.89 -12.41 12.60
N LEU A 58 12.42 -11.19 12.38
CA LEU A 58 13.83 -10.98 12.04
C LEU A 58 14.63 -10.64 13.30
N SER A 59 14.73 -11.59 14.23
CA SER A 59 15.32 -11.38 15.56
C SER A 59 16.78 -10.93 15.54
N PHE A 60 17.48 -11.05 14.41
CA PHE A 60 18.85 -10.56 14.22
C PHE A 60 18.93 -9.10 13.75
N VAL A 61 17.79 -8.48 13.39
CA VAL A 61 17.74 -7.09 12.88
C VAL A 61 16.76 -6.23 13.68
N ALA A 62 15.66 -6.82 14.14
CA ALA A 62 14.54 -6.05 14.69
C ALA A 62 13.96 -6.69 15.95
N PRO A 63 13.43 -5.86 16.89
CA PRO A 63 12.72 -6.35 18.05
C PRO A 63 11.51 -7.23 17.69
N PRO A 64 11.02 -8.10 18.61
CA PRO A 64 9.98 -9.09 18.33
C PRO A 64 8.64 -8.52 17.87
N PHE A 65 8.36 -7.25 18.15
CA PHE A 65 7.15 -6.56 17.68
C PHE A 65 7.22 -6.12 16.22
N MET A 66 8.42 -6.07 15.62
CA MET A 66 8.64 -5.79 14.20
C MET A 66 8.78 -7.11 13.44
N LYS A 67 7.76 -7.46 12.68
CA LYS A 67 7.72 -8.72 11.94
C LYS A 67 7.69 -8.47 10.44
N LEU A 68 8.48 -9.25 9.71
CA LEU A 68 8.48 -9.23 8.25
C LEU A 68 7.26 -9.97 7.71
N ASP A 69 6.52 -9.34 6.82
CA ASP A 69 5.46 -9.96 6.04
C ASP A 69 5.49 -9.46 4.58
N ILE A 70 4.83 -10.17 3.70
CA ILE A 70 4.70 -9.81 2.28
C ILE A 70 3.33 -9.22 1.95
N SER A 71 2.59 -8.74 2.95
CA SER A 71 1.23 -8.19 2.80
C SER A 71 1.18 -6.91 1.97
N ASP A 72 2.31 -6.26 1.74
CA ASP A 72 2.42 -5.09 0.87
C ASP A 72 2.39 -5.46 -0.62
N LEU A 73 2.55 -6.73 -0.97
CA LEU A 73 2.47 -7.19 -2.36
C LEU A 73 1.10 -6.90 -3.00
N PRO A 74 -0.06 -7.30 -2.42
CA PRO A 74 -1.38 -6.94 -2.95
C PRO A 74 -1.62 -5.43 -3.00
N VAL A 75 -1.04 -4.67 -2.06
CA VAL A 75 -1.12 -3.21 -2.04
C VAL A 75 -0.43 -2.62 -3.27
N LEU A 76 0.80 -3.06 -3.57
CA LEU A 76 1.55 -2.66 -4.76
C LEU A 76 0.85 -3.09 -6.06
N MET A 77 0.29 -4.32 -6.09
CA MET A 77 -0.49 -4.80 -7.24
C MET A 77 -1.68 -3.88 -7.53
N GLY A 78 -2.45 -3.53 -6.50
CA GLY A 78 -3.55 -2.58 -6.62
C GLY A 78 -3.10 -1.19 -7.04
N ALA A 79 -2.02 -0.69 -6.45
CA ALA A 79 -1.45 0.61 -6.79
C ALA A 79 -0.94 0.70 -8.24
N PHE A 80 -0.29 -0.35 -8.73
CA PHE A 80 0.22 -0.40 -10.12
C PHE A 80 -0.89 -0.56 -11.16
N THR A 81 -1.96 -1.30 -10.83
CA THR A 81 -3.08 -1.54 -11.76
C THR A 81 -4.10 -0.41 -11.79
N MET A 82 -4.46 0.12 -10.63
CA MET A 82 -5.56 1.08 -10.48
C MET A 82 -5.06 2.49 -10.15
N GLY A 83 -3.86 2.63 -9.62
CA GLY A 83 -3.24 3.91 -9.27
C GLY A 83 -2.97 4.08 -7.77
N PRO A 84 -2.22 5.16 -7.40
CA PRO A 84 -1.68 5.33 -6.05
C PRO A 84 -2.76 5.41 -4.95
N VAL A 85 -3.86 6.07 -5.21
CA VAL A 85 -4.96 6.22 -4.23
C VAL A 85 -5.57 4.87 -3.88
N PHE A 86 -5.73 3.97 -4.85
CA PHE A 86 -6.26 2.63 -4.61
C PHE A 86 -5.31 1.77 -3.78
N GLY A 87 -3.99 1.94 -3.97
CA GLY A 87 -2.99 1.32 -3.10
C GLY A 87 -3.15 1.75 -1.63
N ILE A 88 -3.35 3.05 -1.38
CA ILE A 88 -3.59 3.57 -0.02
C ILE A 88 -4.87 2.98 0.58
N ILE A 89 -5.96 2.89 -0.20
CA ILE A 89 -7.22 2.29 0.27
C ILE A 89 -7.03 0.82 0.62
N ILE A 90 -6.33 0.05 -0.20
CA ILE A 90 -6.03 -1.36 0.08
C ILE A 90 -5.16 -1.49 1.34
N ALA A 91 -4.15 -0.63 1.50
CA ALA A 91 -3.32 -0.60 2.71
C ALA A 91 -4.14 -0.28 3.96
N ALA A 92 -5.08 0.67 3.89
CA ALA A 92 -5.99 0.98 5.00
C ALA A 92 -6.87 -0.23 5.35
N LEU A 93 -7.54 -0.81 4.36
CA LEU A 93 -8.46 -1.93 4.59
C LEU A 93 -7.76 -3.17 5.13
N LYS A 94 -6.57 -3.54 4.61
CA LYS A 94 -5.83 -4.70 5.15
C LYS A 94 -5.45 -4.51 6.62
N ASN A 95 -5.05 -3.29 7.02
CA ASN A 95 -4.68 -3.00 8.41
C ASN A 95 -5.90 -2.93 9.33
N ILE A 96 -7.04 -2.41 8.85
CA ILE A 96 -8.32 -2.43 9.59
C ILE A 96 -8.77 -3.89 9.80
N LEU A 97 -8.71 -4.72 8.76
CA LEU A 97 -9.03 -6.15 8.89
C LEU A 97 -8.10 -6.84 9.88
N ALA A 98 -6.80 -6.53 9.85
CA ALA A 98 -5.85 -7.08 10.81
C ALA A 98 -6.18 -6.66 12.26
N LEU A 99 -6.51 -5.39 12.46
CA LEU A 99 -6.90 -4.88 13.78
C LEU A 99 -8.14 -5.59 14.33
N ILE A 100 -9.16 -5.82 13.50
CA ILE A 100 -10.43 -6.45 13.90
C ILE A 100 -10.26 -7.95 14.15
N PHE A 101 -9.63 -8.69 13.24
CA PHE A 101 -9.63 -10.14 13.26
C PHE A 101 -8.40 -10.76 13.94
N LYS A 102 -7.24 -10.13 13.85
CA LYS A 102 -6.00 -10.60 14.47
C LYS A 102 -5.81 -10.01 15.86
N GLY A 103 -6.43 -8.86 16.13
CA GLY A 103 -6.18 -8.06 17.30
C GLY A 103 -4.80 -7.38 17.25
N THR A 104 -4.46 -6.69 18.32
CA THR A 104 -3.20 -5.96 18.41
C THR A 104 -2.54 -6.16 19.79
N MET A 105 -1.23 -6.39 19.79
CA MET A 105 -0.40 -6.37 21.00
C MET A 105 0.11 -4.96 21.34
N THR A 106 -0.13 -4.00 20.46
CA THR A 106 0.47 -2.67 20.47
C THR A 106 -0.55 -1.54 20.47
N ALA A 107 -1.78 -1.86 20.93
CA ALA A 107 -2.91 -0.93 20.95
C ALA A 107 -3.16 -0.22 19.60
N GLY A 108 -2.92 -0.90 18.47
CA GLY A 108 -3.12 -0.37 17.12
C GLY A 108 -1.95 0.45 16.56
N VAL A 109 -0.92 0.73 17.36
CA VAL A 109 0.23 1.55 16.93
C VAL A 109 1.03 0.86 15.84
N GLY A 110 1.20 -0.47 15.94
CA GLY A 110 1.89 -1.26 14.91
C GLY A 110 1.15 -1.26 13.57
N GLU A 111 -0.17 -1.38 13.59
CA GLU A 111 -1.02 -1.34 12.41
C GLU A 111 -1.01 0.05 11.77
N LEU A 112 -1.00 1.11 12.57
CA LEU A 112 -0.85 2.49 12.09
C LEU A 112 0.50 2.69 11.41
N SER A 113 1.59 2.23 12.03
CA SER A 113 2.92 2.27 11.43
C SER A 113 2.96 1.51 10.11
N ASN A 114 2.42 0.29 10.07
CA ASN A 114 2.36 -0.52 8.86
C ASN A 114 1.53 0.17 7.76
N PHE A 115 0.40 0.81 8.11
CA PHE A 115 -0.40 1.59 7.17
C PHE A 115 0.38 2.75 6.55
N ILE A 116 1.09 3.55 7.36
CA ILE A 116 1.89 4.69 6.89
C ILE A 116 2.98 4.22 5.92
N ILE A 117 3.71 3.17 6.29
CA ILE A 117 4.82 2.63 5.50
C ILE A 117 4.30 2.03 4.19
N SER A 118 3.28 1.17 4.25
CA SER A 118 2.67 0.53 3.08
C SER A 118 2.08 1.56 2.10
N SER A 119 1.40 2.58 2.63
CA SER A 119 0.80 3.66 1.82
C SER A 119 1.86 4.47 1.10
N THR A 120 2.95 4.81 1.77
CA THR A 120 4.07 5.55 1.17
C THR A 120 4.74 4.73 0.08
N PHE A 121 5.01 3.46 0.36
CA PHE A 121 5.59 2.55 -0.63
C PHE A 121 4.72 2.46 -1.89
N ALA A 122 3.43 2.18 -1.70
CA ALA A 122 2.48 2.06 -2.80
C ALA A 122 2.31 3.36 -3.59
N PHE A 123 2.23 4.50 -2.88
CA PHE A 123 2.05 5.80 -3.51
C PHE A 123 3.25 6.17 -4.38
N VAL A 124 4.46 6.18 -3.81
CA VAL A 124 5.67 6.59 -4.54
C VAL A 124 5.97 5.64 -5.69
N ALA A 125 5.94 4.32 -5.44
CA ALA A 125 6.21 3.34 -6.46
C ALA A 125 5.20 3.43 -7.63
N SER A 126 3.90 3.52 -7.35
CA SER A 126 2.90 3.60 -8.41
C SER A 126 2.89 4.94 -9.14
N TYR A 127 3.19 6.04 -8.45
CA TYR A 127 3.28 7.37 -9.05
C TYR A 127 4.39 7.42 -10.11
N ILE A 128 5.57 6.90 -9.78
CA ILE A 128 6.71 6.82 -10.72
C ILE A 128 6.40 5.83 -11.86
N TYR A 129 5.84 4.67 -11.52
CA TYR A 129 5.52 3.63 -12.51
C TYR A 129 4.52 4.10 -13.57
N ARG A 130 3.57 4.97 -13.20
CA ARG A 130 2.58 5.50 -14.16
C ARG A 130 3.22 6.23 -15.34
N ASN A 131 4.37 6.86 -15.14
CA ASN A 131 5.07 7.58 -16.19
C ASN A 131 5.90 6.65 -17.10
N HIS A 132 6.34 5.50 -16.57
CA HIS A 132 7.20 4.54 -17.27
C HIS A 132 6.74 3.10 -17.03
N ARG A 133 5.67 2.68 -17.75
CA ARG A 133 5.06 1.34 -17.60
C ARG A 133 5.88 0.25 -18.30
N THR A 134 7.16 0.17 -17.97
CA THR A 134 8.11 -0.82 -18.49
C THR A 134 8.69 -1.64 -17.34
N TYR A 135 9.33 -2.77 -17.65
CA TYR A 135 10.03 -3.57 -16.65
C TYR A 135 11.12 -2.77 -15.89
N LYS A 136 11.93 -2.00 -16.65
CA LYS A 136 12.93 -1.10 -16.05
C LYS A 136 12.27 0.01 -15.21
N GLY A 137 11.16 0.57 -15.69
CA GLY A 137 10.38 1.56 -14.95
C GLY A 137 9.83 0.99 -13.65
N ALA A 138 9.40 -0.28 -13.62
CA ALA A 138 8.96 -0.94 -12.39
C ALA A 138 10.10 -1.09 -11.37
N ILE A 139 11.32 -1.45 -11.82
CA ILE A 139 12.48 -1.55 -10.92
C ILE A 139 12.80 -0.18 -10.30
N ILE A 140 12.88 0.87 -11.11
CA ILE A 140 13.16 2.24 -10.63
C ILE A 140 12.08 2.69 -9.65
N ALA A 141 10.81 2.46 -9.98
CA ALA A 141 9.67 2.82 -9.16
C ALA A 141 9.67 2.10 -7.79
N LEU A 142 9.94 0.80 -7.79
CA LEU A 142 10.03 0.01 -6.56
C LEU A 142 11.22 0.43 -5.71
N THR A 143 12.39 0.66 -6.30
CA THR A 143 13.57 1.13 -5.57
C THR A 143 13.33 2.50 -4.94
N ALA A 144 12.76 3.46 -5.68
CA ALA A 144 12.40 4.76 -5.14
C ALA A 144 11.34 4.64 -4.02
N GLY A 145 10.37 3.74 -4.19
CA GLY A 145 9.37 3.42 -3.18
C GLY A 145 9.99 2.87 -1.89
N VAL A 146 10.95 1.94 -2.00
CA VAL A 146 11.68 1.38 -0.84
C VAL A 146 12.46 2.46 -0.10
N ILE A 147 13.17 3.33 -0.81
CA ILE A 147 13.93 4.42 -0.19
C ILE A 147 12.97 5.38 0.53
N SER A 148 11.89 5.80 -0.13
CA SER A 148 10.92 6.74 0.44
C SER A 148 10.20 6.18 1.66
N MET A 149 9.74 4.91 1.60
CA MET A 149 9.09 4.28 2.75
C MET A 149 10.07 4.10 3.92
N THR A 150 11.34 3.81 3.67
CA THR A 150 12.36 3.63 4.71
C THR A 150 12.65 4.96 5.42
N ILE A 151 12.80 6.05 4.66
CA ILE A 151 12.99 7.39 5.24
C ILE A 151 11.78 7.78 6.08
N LEU A 152 10.56 7.59 5.54
CA LEU A 152 9.34 7.91 6.28
C LEU A 152 9.14 6.98 7.48
N ALA A 153 9.51 5.71 7.37
CA ALA A 153 9.49 4.79 8.50
C ALA A 153 10.39 5.26 9.64
N MET A 154 11.63 5.71 9.34
CA MET A 154 12.52 6.27 10.35
C MET A 154 11.91 7.50 11.01
N ALA A 155 11.41 8.45 10.22
CA ALA A 155 10.80 9.68 10.73
C ALA A 155 9.52 9.41 11.53
N SER A 156 8.59 8.62 11.00
CA SER A 156 7.32 8.30 11.68
C SER A 156 7.52 7.46 12.93
N ASN A 157 8.44 6.50 12.90
CA ASN A 157 8.77 5.71 14.10
C ASN A 157 9.39 6.60 15.18
N TYR A 158 10.34 7.45 14.82
CA TYR A 158 11.00 8.36 15.79
C TYR A 158 10.03 9.36 16.41
N LEU A 159 9.19 10.02 15.60
CA LEU A 159 8.35 11.13 16.02
C LEU A 159 6.98 10.71 16.57
N VAL A 160 6.44 9.59 16.10
CA VAL A 160 5.05 9.20 16.38
C VAL A 160 4.95 7.83 17.01
N VAL A 161 5.49 6.79 16.34
CA VAL A 161 5.21 5.40 16.69
C VAL A 161 5.85 5.03 18.02
N PHE A 162 7.14 5.29 18.23
CA PHE A 162 7.81 4.97 19.50
C PHE A 162 7.34 5.83 20.68
N PRO A 163 7.06 7.15 20.53
CA PRO A 163 6.38 7.91 21.57
C PRO A 163 4.98 7.36 21.95
N LEU A 164 4.23 6.83 20.97
CA LEU A 164 2.96 6.15 21.25
C LEU A 164 3.17 4.80 21.96
N TYR A 165 4.18 4.03 21.55
CA TYR A 165 4.57 2.80 22.25
C TYR A 165 4.96 3.07 23.70
N ALA A 166 5.62 4.18 23.97
CA ALA A 166 6.02 4.56 25.32
C ALA A 166 4.83 4.78 26.29
N LYS A 167 3.62 4.96 25.76
CA LYS A 167 2.38 5.01 26.57
C LYS A 167 1.87 3.63 26.97
N VAL A 168 2.31 2.58 26.27
CA VAL A 168 1.87 1.19 26.49
C VAL A 168 2.97 0.38 27.20
N MET A 169 4.23 0.69 26.91
CA MET A 169 5.42 -0.01 27.44
C MET A 169 6.53 1.01 27.76
N PRO A 170 7.23 0.89 28.90
CA PRO A 170 8.34 1.79 29.22
C PRO A 170 9.37 1.87 28.09
N MET A 171 9.85 3.08 27.76
CA MET A 171 10.81 3.30 26.68
C MET A 171 12.11 2.51 26.91
N ASP A 172 12.55 2.39 28.16
CA ASP A 172 13.75 1.62 28.51
C ASP A 172 13.60 0.13 28.17
N ALA A 173 12.42 -0.43 28.32
CA ALA A 173 12.13 -1.82 27.91
C ALA A 173 12.21 -1.98 26.37
N ILE A 174 11.72 -0.99 25.62
CA ILE A 174 11.81 -0.98 24.16
C ILE A 174 13.28 -0.90 23.72
N ILE A 175 14.07 -0.01 24.32
CA ILE A 175 15.49 0.14 24.04
C ILE A 175 16.26 -1.13 24.42
N ALA A 176 15.92 -1.75 25.55
CA ALA A 176 16.53 -3.01 25.99
C ALA A 176 16.30 -4.15 25.00
N MET A 177 15.11 -4.23 24.37
CA MET A 177 14.86 -5.21 23.30
C MET A 177 15.74 -4.95 22.05
N GLY A 178 16.04 -3.69 21.76
CA GLY A 178 16.98 -3.32 20.71
C GLY A 178 18.43 -3.64 21.07
N SER A 179 18.85 -3.32 22.29
CA SER A 179 20.21 -3.59 22.80
C SER A 179 20.53 -5.09 22.83
N ALA A 180 19.52 -5.93 23.03
CA ALA A 180 19.66 -7.39 22.95
C ALA A 180 20.04 -7.88 21.53
N ILE A 181 19.73 -7.10 20.48
CA ILE A 181 20.11 -7.40 19.10
C ILE A 181 21.55 -6.95 18.82
N THR A 182 21.87 -5.72 19.22
CA THR A 182 23.22 -5.15 19.08
C THR A 182 23.50 -4.14 20.19
N PRO A 183 24.68 -4.22 20.83
CA PRO A 183 25.10 -3.28 21.88
C PRO A 183 25.19 -1.81 21.37
N LYS A 184 25.20 -1.61 20.06
CA LYS A 184 25.22 -0.26 19.44
C LYS A 184 23.91 0.50 19.63
N ILE A 185 22.83 -0.18 20.01
CA ILE A 185 21.54 0.45 20.30
C ILE A 185 21.54 0.90 21.75
N THR A 186 21.85 2.17 21.97
CA THR A 186 21.91 2.83 23.30
C THR A 186 20.75 3.79 23.52
N GLY A 187 19.93 4.04 22.49
CA GLY A 187 18.80 4.98 22.58
C GLY A 187 17.92 4.91 21.34
N LEU A 188 16.89 5.74 21.33
CA LEU A 188 15.89 5.74 20.26
C LEU A 188 16.50 6.05 18.89
N PHE A 189 17.40 7.03 18.78
CA PHE A 189 18.02 7.40 17.52
C PHE A 189 18.88 6.26 16.94
N THR A 190 19.71 5.63 17.79
CA THR A 190 20.53 4.48 17.36
C THR A 190 19.66 3.29 16.96
N MET A 191 18.49 3.13 17.60
CA MET A 191 17.51 2.11 17.21
C MET A 191 16.96 2.35 15.81
N MET A 192 16.71 3.62 15.41
CA MET A 192 16.30 3.95 14.03
C MET A 192 17.34 3.47 13.02
N ILE A 193 18.63 3.70 13.29
CA ILE A 193 19.72 3.39 12.36
C ILE A 193 20.02 1.89 12.32
N TYR A 194 20.11 1.24 13.48
CA TYR A 194 20.58 -0.15 13.54
C TYR A 194 19.47 -1.21 13.49
N SER A 195 18.21 -0.80 13.63
CA SER A 195 17.08 -1.72 13.58
C SER A 195 16.04 -1.30 12.54
N VAL A 196 15.41 -0.12 12.67
CA VAL A 196 14.30 0.30 11.82
C VAL A 196 14.72 0.46 10.36
N LEU A 197 15.88 1.06 10.09
CA LEU A 197 16.40 1.25 8.73
C LEU A 197 16.66 -0.10 8.03
N PRO A 198 17.51 -1.00 8.54
CA PRO A 198 17.80 -2.26 7.86
C PRO A 198 16.54 -3.15 7.74
N PHE A 199 15.67 -3.14 8.75
CA PHE A 199 14.40 -3.87 8.68
C PHE A 199 13.53 -3.42 7.52
N ASN A 200 13.31 -2.11 7.35
CA ASN A 200 12.47 -1.58 6.26
C ASN A 200 13.11 -1.79 4.88
N LEU A 201 14.44 -1.70 4.77
CA LEU A 201 15.14 -2.05 3.53
C LEU A 201 14.92 -3.53 3.17
N ILE A 202 15.09 -4.45 4.11
CA ILE A 202 14.85 -5.88 3.89
C ILE A 202 13.40 -6.12 3.50
N LYS A 203 12.43 -5.54 4.23
CA LYS A 203 11.00 -5.66 3.92
C LYS A 203 10.69 -5.15 2.52
N GLY A 204 11.18 -3.97 2.18
CA GLY A 204 10.93 -3.34 0.89
C GLY A 204 11.55 -4.09 -0.28
N PHE A 205 12.81 -4.51 -0.15
CA PHE A 205 13.49 -5.29 -1.20
C PHE A 205 12.87 -6.67 -1.37
N THR A 206 12.52 -7.36 -0.29
CA THR A 206 11.85 -8.66 -0.36
C THR A 206 10.50 -8.53 -1.08
N THR A 207 9.67 -7.57 -0.69
CA THR A 207 8.38 -7.32 -1.36
C THR A 207 8.57 -6.92 -2.82
N SER A 208 9.57 -6.08 -3.13
CA SER A 208 9.90 -5.69 -4.50
C SER A 208 10.35 -6.88 -5.35
N ALA A 209 11.17 -7.75 -4.81
CA ALA A 209 11.62 -8.97 -5.50
C ALA A 209 10.44 -9.87 -5.85
N VAL A 210 9.54 -10.12 -4.88
CA VAL A 210 8.32 -10.90 -5.12
C VAL A 210 7.41 -10.20 -6.15
N MET A 211 7.26 -8.87 -6.05
CA MET A 211 6.49 -8.10 -7.04
C MET A 211 7.06 -8.25 -8.46
N MET A 212 8.37 -8.23 -8.62
CA MET A 212 9.02 -8.41 -9.92
C MET A 212 8.87 -9.82 -10.48
N LEU A 213 8.86 -10.85 -9.62
CA LEU A 213 8.57 -12.24 -10.03
C LEU A 213 7.13 -12.38 -10.57
N VAL A 214 6.17 -11.75 -9.90
CA VAL A 214 4.77 -11.77 -10.28
C VAL A 214 4.45 -10.80 -11.42
N TYR A 215 5.28 -9.77 -11.62
CA TYR A 215 5.09 -8.71 -12.60
C TYR A 215 4.78 -9.21 -14.02
N LYS A 216 5.49 -10.22 -14.50
CA LYS A 216 5.27 -10.79 -15.83
C LYS A 216 3.86 -11.35 -16.03
N LYS A 217 3.29 -11.95 -14.97
CA LYS A 217 1.93 -12.50 -14.99
C LYS A 217 0.85 -11.42 -14.87
N ILE A 218 1.16 -10.31 -14.20
CA ILE A 218 0.21 -9.24 -13.94
C ILE A 218 0.31 -8.12 -14.99
N SER A 219 1.46 -8.00 -15.67
CA SER A 219 1.73 -6.96 -16.67
C SER A 219 0.62 -6.80 -17.74
N PRO A 220 -0.07 -7.85 -18.22
CA PRO A 220 -1.20 -7.67 -19.14
C PRO A 220 -2.36 -6.88 -18.52
N LEU A 221 -2.55 -6.96 -17.20
CA LEU A 221 -3.60 -6.23 -16.48
C LEU A 221 -3.30 -4.73 -16.33
N PHE A 222 -2.02 -4.33 -16.54
CA PHE A 222 -1.58 -2.93 -16.49
C PHE A 222 -1.78 -2.18 -17.81
N LYS A 223 -2.04 -2.90 -18.90
CA LYS A 223 -2.13 -2.32 -20.26
C LYS A 223 -3.56 -1.96 -20.69
N ASN A 224 -4.57 -2.25 -19.86
CA ASN A 224 -5.98 -1.93 -20.15
C ASN A 224 -6.43 -0.68 -19.40
#